data_b8b0aea57d71328c61cf341ffd532b05
#
_entry.id   b8b0aea57d71328c61cf341ffd532b05
#
_cell.length_a   1.000
_cell.length_b   1.000
_cell.length_c   1.000
_cell.angle_alpha   90.00
_cell.angle_beta   90.00
_cell.angle_gamma   90.00
#
_symmetry.space_group_name_H-M   'P 1'
#
loop_
_entity.id
_entity.type
_entity.pdbx_description
1 polymer ?
#
loop_
_entity_poly.entity_id
_entity_poly.type
_entity_poly.pdbx_seq_one_letter_code
_entity_poly.pdbx_strand_id
1 'polypeptide(L)'
;MTAQGSIAAAAEVTHTTFAVPGVHCAGCIAKVERGLEGLPGLVSARLNVTTRQLHVAHEPSLQIPALVEAIGKIGFEAQPLTEAATVRQDGESRRLLRATAVAGFASMNVMLLSVSVWSGATGATRDLFHLLSGLIAIPTVAYSGMPFFRSAWSAVRKGRTNMDVPISIGVLLVTALSLYEALTSGPHAYFDGAVMLLFFLLVGRVLDSVM
;
A
#
# COMPACT_ATOMS: atom_id res chain seq x y z
N MET A 1 -23.47 59.51 -18.25
CA MET A 1 -22.13 59.28 -17.65
C MET A 1 -22.21 57.90 -16.99
N THR A 2 -21.78 56.91 -17.74
CA THR A 2 -21.84 55.48 -17.36
C THR A 2 -20.48 55.08 -16.81
N ALA A 3 -20.41 54.78 -15.52
CA ALA A 3 -19.25 54.21 -14.86
C ALA A 3 -19.18 52.71 -15.19
N GLN A 4 -18.30 52.35 -16.13
CA GLN A 4 -17.91 50.95 -16.33
C GLN A 4 -16.98 50.53 -15.20
N GLY A 5 -17.53 49.77 -14.24
CA GLY A 5 -16.73 49.05 -13.26
C GLY A 5 -15.90 48.00 -13.96
N SER A 6 -14.58 48.17 -13.94
CA SER A 6 -13.58 47.18 -14.32
C SER A 6 -13.72 45.97 -13.43
N ILE A 7 -14.26 44.89 -13.97
CA ILE A 7 -14.19 43.55 -13.34
C ILE A 7 -12.72 43.12 -13.51
N ALA A 8 -11.94 43.28 -12.44
CA ALA A 8 -10.59 42.71 -12.38
C ALA A 8 -10.74 41.20 -12.66
N ALA A 9 -10.12 40.72 -13.74
CA ALA A 9 -10.02 39.34 -14.08
C ALA A 9 -9.45 38.57 -12.88
N ALA A 10 -10.25 37.73 -12.26
CA ALA A 10 -9.75 36.80 -11.25
C ALA A 10 -8.64 35.98 -11.90
N ALA A 11 -7.42 36.15 -11.43
CA ALA A 11 -6.30 35.35 -11.90
C ALA A 11 -6.65 33.90 -11.70
N GLU A 12 -6.63 33.12 -12.77
CA GLU A 12 -6.93 31.70 -12.75
C GLU A 12 -5.84 31.00 -11.90
N VAL A 13 -6.21 30.58 -10.69
CA VAL A 13 -5.28 29.95 -9.75
C VAL A 13 -5.33 28.44 -9.97
N THR A 14 -4.19 27.87 -10.33
CA THR A 14 -4.02 26.42 -10.46
C THR A 14 -3.53 25.84 -9.14
N HIS A 15 -4.14 24.73 -8.71
CA HIS A 15 -3.74 24.00 -7.51
C HIS A 15 -2.95 22.76 -7.90
N THR A 16 -1.73 22.65 -7.38
CA THR A 16 -0.88 21.47 -7.58
C THR A 16 -0.42 20.93 -6.23
N THR A 17 -0.49 19.61 -6.06
CA THR A 17 -0.01 18.93 -4.86
C THR A 17 1.27 18.17 -5.16
N PHE A 18 2.27 18.28 -4.28
CA PHE A 18 3.54 17.57 -4.37
C PHE A 18 3.71 16.64 -3.18
N ALA A 19 4.23 15.42 -3.41
CA ALA A 19 4.77 14.59 -2.35
C ALA A 19 6.18 15.05 -1.99
N VAL A 20 6.45 15.27 -0.70
CA VAL A 20 7.75 15.70 -0.18
C VAL A 20 8.17 14.72 0.94
N PRO A 21 8.71 13.53 0.61
CA PRO A 21 8.96 12.46 1.58
C PRO A 21 10.00 12.82 2.65
N GLY A 22 10.88 13.78 2.38
CA GLY A 22 11.94 14.23 3.31
C GLY A 22 11.47 15.09 4.48
N VAL A 23 10.16 15.37 4.62
CA VAL A 23 9.64 16.26 5.66
C VAL A 23 9.18 15.45 6.87
N HIS A 24 9.81 15.70 8.04
CA HIS A 24 9.54 14.96 9.28
C HIS A 24 9.35 15.86 10.51
N CYS A 25 9.46 17.19 10.38
CA CYS A 25 9.42 18.11 11.55
C CYS A 25 8.82 19.47 11.23
N ALA A 26 8.34 20.15 12.27
CA ALA A 26 7.77 21.50 12.14
C ALA A 26 8.75 22.53 11.55
N GLY A 27 10.06 22.39 11.81
CA GLY A 27 11.09 23.23 11.22
C GLY A 27 11.20 23.11 9.70
N CYS A 28 10.86 21.91 9.17
CA CYS A 28 10.81 21.66 7.73
C CYS A 28 9.67 22.43 7.05
N ILE A 29 8.52 22.60 7.73
CA ILE A 29 7.40 23.40 7.23
C ILE A 29 7.89 24.82 6.95
N ALA A 30 8.43 25.46 7.99
CA ALA A 30 8.90 26.85 7.89
C ALA A 30 10.03 27.01 6.87
N LYS A 31 10.87 25.98 6.67
CA LYS A 31 11.94 26.02 5.68
C LYS A 31 11.40 25.95 4.25
N VAL A 32 10.44 25.06 3.99
CA VAL A 32 9.84 24.90 2.66
C VAL A 32 8.93 26.06 2.32
N GLU A 33 8.01 26.45 3.22
CA GLU A 33 7.07 27.54 2.97
C GLU A 33 7.82 28.88 2.76
N ARG A 34 8.77 29.25 3.62
CA ARG A 34 9.59 30.46 3.46
C ARG A 34 10.53 30.39 2.26
N GLY A 35 11.07 29.21 1.93
CA GLY A 35 11.95 29.07 0.77
C GLY A 35 11.23 29.19 -0.55
N LEU A 36 9.92 29.01 -0.57
CA LEU A 36 9.07 29.24 -1.74
C LEU A 36 8.47 30.66 -1.76
N GLU A 37 8.43 31.36 -0.62
CA GLU A 37 8.01 32.77 -0.56
C GLU A 37 8.90 33.61 -1.48
N GLY A 38 8.26 34.33 -2.40
CA GLY A 38 8.98 35.19 -3.37
C GLY A 38 9.17 34.55 -4.74
N LEU A 39 8.72 33.35 -4.99
CA LEU A 39 8.65 32.79 -6.35
C LEU A 39 7.59 33.55 -7.18
N PRO A 40 7.97 34.11 -8.36
CA PRO A 40 7.01 34.80 -9.22
C PRO A 40 5.89 33.84 -9.66
N GLY A 41 4.64 34.25 -9.48
CA GLY A 41 3.47 33.43 -9.80
C GLY A 41 3.03 32.43 -8.71
N LEU A 42 3.69 32.39 -7.55
CA LEU A 42 3.24 31.65 -6.41
C LEU A 42 2.19 32.44 -5.62
N VAL A 43 1.02 31.86 -5.40
CA VAL A 43 -0.05 32.46 -4.59
C VAL A 43 0.03 31.98 -3.14
N SER A 44 0.16 30.68 -2.93
CA SER A 44 0.37 30.10 -1.59
C SER A 44 1.01 28.71 -1.66
N ALA A 45 1.76 28.38 -0.62
CA ALA A 45 2.31 27.04 -0.41
C ALA A 45 2.00 26.60 1.04
N ARG A 46 1.42 25.42 1.21
CA ARG A 46 1.08 24.85 2.50
C ARG A 46 1.54 23.42 2.60
N LEU A 47 2.41 23.15 3.56
CA LEU A 47 2.99 21.84 3.79
C LEU A 47 2.30 21.12 4.95
N ASN A 48 1.77 19.93 4.67
CA ASN A 48 1.23 19.04 5.67
C ASN A 48 2.25 17.94 5.99
N VAL A 49 2.78 17.95 7.22
CA VAL A 49 3.79 16.98 7.68
C VAL A 49 3.21 15.57 7.84
N THR A 50 1.96 15.46 8.27
CA THR A 50 1.29 14.16 8.48
C THR A 50 1.12 13.39 7.18
N THR A 51 0.72 14.07 6.12
CA THR A 51 0.55 13.47 4.78
C THR A 51 1.80 13.61 3.91
N ARG A 52 2.82 14.36 4.37
CA ARG A 52 4.02 14.73 3.61
C ARG A 52 3.69 15.34 2.24
N GLN A 53 2.61 16.11 2.20
CA GLN A 53 2.11 16.75 0.99
C GLN A 53 2.23 18.26 1.08
N LEU A 54 2.75 18.84 0.01
CA LEU A 54 2.81 20.29 -0.20
C LEU A 54 1.72 20.69 -1.19
N HIS A 55 0.76 21.46 -0.72
CA HIS A 55 -0.28 22.07 -1.56
C HIS A 55 0.19 23.44 -2.02
N VAL A 56 0.26 23.62 -3.32
CA VAL A 56 0.71 24.85 -3.95
C VAL A 56 -0.42 25.42 -4.79
N ALA A 57 -0.78 26.68 -4.52
CA ALA A 57 -1.64 27.47 -5.38
C ALA A 57 -0.74 28.44 -6.17
N HIS A 58 -0.80 28.40 -7.49
CA HIS A 58 0.07 29.17 -8.38
C HIS A 58 -0.67 29.66 -9.62
N GLU A 59 -0.14 30.66 -10.27
CA GLU A 59 -0.63 31.10 -11.57
C GLU A 59 -0.30 30.08 -12.67
N PRO A 60 -1.07 30.03 -13.75
CA PRO A 60 -0.78 29.15 -14.90
C PRO A 60 0.57 29.40 -15.57
N SER A 61 1.14 30.58 -15.37
CA SER A 61 2.47 30.98 -15.84
C SER A 61 3.61 30.21 -15.19
N LEU A 62 3.42 29.76 -13.92
CA LEU A 62 4.43 29.03 -13.16
C LEU A 62 4.33 27.51 -13.43
N GLN A 63 5.30 27.00 -14.17
CA GLN A 63 5.32 25.60 -14.58
C GLN A 63 5.76 24.66 -13.45
N ILE A 64 5.19 23.45 -13.44
CA ILE A 64 5.50 22.39 -12.46
C ILE A 64 7.00 22.08 -12.33
N PRO A 65 7.79 21.98 -13.42
CA PRO A 65 9.23 21.74 -13.32
C PRO A 65 9.99 22.83 -12.54
N ALA A 66 9.57 24.09 -12.68
CA ALA A 66 10.19 25.20 -11.94
C ALA A 66 9.90 25.11 -10.42
N LEU A 67 8.70 24.66 -10.04
CA LEU A 67 8.36 24.40 -8.64
C LEU A 67 9.19 23.24 -8.05
N VAL A 68 9.37 22.15 -8.81
CA VAL A 68 10.21 21.02 -8.39
C VAL A 68 11.66 21.46 -8.20
N GLU A 69 12.21 22.26 -9.13
CA GLU A 69 13.57 22.80 -9.02
C GLU A 69 13.72 23.73 -7.81
N ALA A 70 12.74 24.60 -7.56
CA ALA A 70 12.76 25.50 -6.40
C ALA A 70 12.75 24.72 -5.07
N ILE A 71 11.92 23.68 -4.96
CA ILE A 71 11.88 22.81 -3.77
C ILE A 71 13.22 22.04 -3.64
N GLY A 72 13.81 21.60 -4.76
CA GLY A 72 15.12 20.97 -4.81
C GLY A 72 16.24 21.87 -4.28
N LYS A 73 16.24 23.17 -4.62
CA LYS A 73 17.19 24.16 -4.10
C LYS A 73 17.10 24.36 -2.58
N ILE A 74 15.92 24.18 -2.00
CA ILE A 74 15.70 24.24 -0.54
C ILE A 74 16.27 22.97 0.16
N GLY A 75 16.55 21.91 -0.62
CA GLY A 75 17.11 20.65 -0.14
C GLY A 75 16.08 19.55 0.09
N PHE A 76 14.91 19.61 -0.54
CA PHE A 76 13.88 18.58 -0.49
C PHE A 76 13.57 18.04 -1.88
N GLU A 77 13.40 16.72 -1.99
CA GLU A 77 12.84 16.12 -3.20
C GLU A 77 11.32 16.32 -3.22
N ALA A 78 10.80 16.78 -4.35
CA ALA A 78 9.37 16.93 -4.58
C ALA A 78 8.94 16.20 -5.85
N GLN A 79 7.85 15.45 -5.74
CA GLN A 79 7.23 14.78 -6.89
C GLN A 79 5.79 15.28 -7.04
N PRO A 80 5.40 15.78 -8.22
CA PRO A 80 4.03 16.23 -8.43
C PRO A 80 3.07 15.06 -8.29
N LEU A 81 2.12 15.21 -7.38
CA LEU A 81 1.02 14.27 -7.22
C LEU A 81 -0.08 14.66 -8.20
N THR A 82 -0.14 13.99 -9.32
CA THR A 82 -1.30 14.08 -10.19
C THR A 82 -2.50 13.46 -9.47
N GLU A 83 -3.73 13.98 -9.64
CA GLU A 83 -4.96 13.38 -9.06
C GLU A 83 -5.06 11.88 -9.33
N ALA A 84 -4.58 11.42 -10.47
CA ALA A 84 -4.48 10.00 -10.81
C ALA A 84 -3.51 9.21 -9.89
N ALA A 85 -2.52 9.84 -9.28
CA ALA A 85 -1.58 9.18 -8.37
C ALA A 85 -2.17 9.07 -6.96
N THR A 86 -2.87 10.10 -6.47
CA THR A 86 -3.58 10.06 -5.18
C THR A 86 -4.71 9.04 -5.20
N VAL A 87 -5.52 9.00 -6.27
CA VAL A 87 -6.59 7.99 -6.45
C VAL A 87 -6.01 6.57 -6.52
N ARG A 88 -4.85 6.39 -7.15
CA ARG A 88 -4.17 5.07 -7.18
C ARG A 88 -3.66 4.65 -5.80
N GLN A 89 -3.09 5.55 -5.04
CA GLN A 89 -2.56 5.27 -3.69
C GLN A 89 -3.68 4.93 -2.72
N ASP A 90 -4.79 5.67 -2.75
CA ASP A 90 -6.00 5.35 -1.97
C ASP A 90 -6.61 4.00 -2.37
N GLY A 91 -6.63 3.69 -3.66
CA GLY A 91 -7.10 2.41 -4.18
C GLY A 91 -6.22 1.24 -3.72
N GLU A 92 -4.91 1.43 -3.69
CA GLU A 92 -3.95 0.40 -3.24
C GLU A 92 -4.07 0.15 -1.74
N SER A 93 -4.16 1.20 -0.92
CA SER A 93 -4.35 1.07 0.53
C SER A 93 -5.66 0.36 0.88
N ARG A 94 -6.76 0.70 0.23
CA ARG A 94 -8.05 0.00 0.40
C ARG A 94 -7.98 -1.48 -0.02
N ARG A 95 -7.22 -1.78 -1.06
CA ARG A 95 -7.00 -3.15 -1.52
C ARG A 95 -6.19 -3.96 -0.52
N LEU A 96 -5.12 -3.38 0.04
CA LEU A 96 -4.32 -4.00 1.10
C LEU A 96 -5.15 -4.26 2.34
N LEU A 97 -5.96 -3.29 2.79
CA LEU A 97 -6.86 -3.46 3.93
C LEU A 97 -7.88 -4.61 3.72
N ARG A 98 -8.48 -4.69 2.53
CA ARG A 98 -9.40 -5.80 2.20
C ARG A 98 -8.68 -7.15 2.20
N ALA A 99 -7.48 -7.22 1.61
CA ALA A 99 -6.69 -8.44 1.59
C ALA A 99 -6.31 -8.88 3.01
N THR A 100 -5.95 -7.94 3.88
CA THR A 100 -5.66 -8.19 5.30
C THR A 100 -6.88 -8.69 6.06
N ALA A 101 -8.05 -8.07 5.85
CA ALA A 101 -9.29 -8.49 6.49
C ALA A 101 -9.69 -9.92 6.06
N VAL A 102 -9.59 -10.24 4.77
CA VAL A 102 -9.86 -11.59 4.25
C VAL A 102 -8.88 -12.61 4.83
N ALA A 103 -7.58 -12.29 4.85
CA ALA A 103 -6.56 -13.17 5.42
C ALA A 103 -6.76 -13.38 6.93
N GLY A 104 -7.11 -12.34 7.68
CA GLY A 104 -7.40 -12.43 9.12
C GLY A 104 -8.63 -13.29 9.42
N PHE A 105 -9.71 -13.09 8.68
CA PHE A 105 -10.91 -13.91 8.82
C PHE A 105 -10.63 -15.38 8.50
N ALA A 106 -9.94 -15.64 7.39
CA ALA A 106 -9.57 -16.98 6.98
C ALA A 106 -8.62 -17.65 7.99
N SER A 107 -7.61 -16.91 8.48
CA SER A 107 -6.65 -17.40 9.49
C SER A 107 -7.37 -17.88 10.76
N MET A 108 -8.35 -17.09 11.23
CA MET A 108 -9.12 -17.44 12.42
C MET A 108 -9.94 -18.73 12.22
N ASN A 109 -10.59 -18.87 11.06
CA ASN A 109 -11.38 -20.08 10.74
C ASN A 109 -10.50 -21.32 10.56
N VAL A 110 -9.40 -21.20 9.80
CA VAL A 110 -8.48 -22.32 9.57
C VAL A 110 -7.82 -22.75 10.87
N MET A 111 -7.47 -21.79 11.75
CA MET A 111 -6.90 -22.09 13.06
C MET A 111 -7.86 -22.90 13.96
N LEU A 112 -9.17 -22.56 13.95
CA LEU A 112 -10.17 -23.32 14.68
C LEU A 112 -10.25 -24.78 14.19
N LEU A 113 -10.17 -25.00 12.88
CA LEU A 113 -10.14 -26.36 12.32
C LEU A 113 -8.85 -27.10 12.69
N SER A 114 -7.70 -26.44 12.64
CA SER A 114 -6.39 -27.01 13.02
C SER A 114 -6.36 -27.40 14.50
N VAL A 115 -6.88 -26.54 15.39
CA VAL A 115 -6.98 -26.86 16.83
C VAL A 115 -7.84 -28.10 17.06
N SER A 116 -8.93 -28.27 16.30
CA SER A 116 -9.78 -29.47 16.40
C SER A 116 -9.04 -30.76 15.99
N VAL A 117 -8.17 -30.67 14.97
CA VAL A 117 -7.29 -31.78 14.57
C VAL A 117 -6.25 -32.07 15.66
N TRP A 118 -5.62 -31.08 16.23
CA TRP A 118 -4.62 -31.22 17.30
C TRP A 118 -5.24 -31.75 18.61
N SER A 119 -6.52 -31.46 18.82
CA SER A 119 -7.28 -31.98 19.99
C SER A 119 -7.62 -33.45 19.89
N GLY A 120 -7.26 -34.13 18.78
CA GLY A 120 -7.43 -35.60 18.65
C GLY A 120 -8.46 -36.02 17.62
N ALA A 121 -8.88 -35.17 16.70
CA ALA A 121 -9.69 -35.63 15.57
C ALA A 121 -8.90 -36.58 14.67
N THR A 122 -9.42 -37.77 14.44
CA THR A 122 -8.75 -38.82 13.66
C THR A 122 -9.64 -39.35 12.54
N GLY A 123 -9.04 -40.06 11.59
CA GLY A 123 -9.76 -40.70 10.50
C GLY A 123 -10.50 -39.69 9.61
N ALA A 124 -11.73 -40.03 9.22
CA ALA A 124 -12.53 -39.24 8.30
C ALA A 124 -12.81 -37.79 8.78
N THR A 125 -12.88 -37.58 10.10
CA THR A 125 -13.10 -36.24 10.67
C THR A 125 -11.88 -35.33 10.46
N ARG A 126 -10.68 -35.86 10.64
CA ARG A 126 -9.43 -35.12 10.35
C ARG A 126 -9.33 -34.78 8.88
N ASP A 127 -9.58 -35.73 8.00
CA ASP A 127 -9.49 -35.56 6.55
C ASP A 127 -10.51 -34.52 6.08
N LEU A 128 -11.72 -34.50 6.65
CA LEU A 128 -12.72 -33.48 6.40
C LEU A 128 -12.22 -32.07 6.82
N PHE A 129 -11.62 -31.98 8.01
CA PHE A 129 -11.08 -30.67 8.49
C PHE A 129 -9.91 -30.19 7.64
N HIS A 130 -9.02 -31.06 7.15
CA HIS A 130 -7.95 -30.72 6.22
C HIS A 130 -8.51 -30.23 4.88
N LEU A 131 -9.50 -30.89 4.31
CA LEU A 131 -10.15 -30.47 3.07
C LEU A 131 -10.86 -29.12 3.24
N LEU A 132 -11.57 -28.92 4.35
CA LEU A 132 -12.26 -27.67 4.63
C LEU A 132 -11.27 -26.52 4.85
N SER A 133 -10.17 -26.78 5.55
CA SER A 133 -9.06 -25.81 5.71
C SER A 133 -8.45 -25.44 4.36
N GLY A 134 -8.23 -26.41 3.48
CA GLY A 134 -7.73 -26.18 2.12
C GLY A 134 -8.71 -25.37 1.27
N LEU A 135 -10.01 -25.63 1.37
CA LEU A 135 -11.06 -24.90 0.66
C LEU A 135 -11.08 -23.41 1.06
N ILE A 136 -10.77 -23.07 2.31
CA ILE A 136 -10.68 -21.71 2.80
C ILE A 136 -9.30 -21.12 2.47
N ALA A 137 -8.23 -21.87 2.68
CA ALA A 137 -6.85 -21.37 2.56
C ALA A 137 -6.45 -21.06 1.11
N ILE A 138 -6.78 -21.93 0.15
CA ILE A 138 -6.35 -21.78 -1.25
C ILE A 138 -6.86 -20.48 -1.87
N PRO A 139 -8.18 -20.16 -1.87
CA PRO A 139 -8.67 -18.90 -2.41
C PRO A 139 -8.15 -17.70 -1.62
N THR A 140 -7.94 -17.84 -0.30
CA THR A 140 -7.36 -16.79 0.53
C THR A 140 -5.91 -16.49 0.13
N VAL A 141 -5.07 -17.49 -0.02
CA VAL A 141 -3.69 -17.34 -0.48
C VAL A 141 -3.65 -16.75 -1.88
N ALA A 142 -4.50 -17.19 -2.79
CA ALA A 142 -4.57 -16.65 -4.14
C ALA A 142 -4.98 -15.16 -4.16
N TYR A 143 -5.96 -14.76 -3.35
CA TYR A 143 -6.43 -13.38 -3.29
C TYR A 143 -5.52 -12.46 -2.47
N SER A 144 -5.26 -12.84 -1.23
CA SER A 144 -4.51 -12.03 -0.26
C SER A 144 -3.00 -12.07 -0.51
N GLY A 145 -2.47 -13.12 -1.16
CA GLY A 145 -1.08 -13.22 -1.59
C GLY A 145 -0.73 -12.41 -2.84
N MET A 146 -1.72 -11.93 -3.59
CA MET A 146 -1.51 -11.23 -4.85
C MET A 146 -0.52 -10.05 -4.80
N PRO A 147 -0.49 -9.19 -3.75
CA PRO A 147 0.49 -8.12 -3.64
C PRO A 147 1.94 -8.64 -3.62
N PHE A 148 2.18 -9.74 -2.90
CA PHE A 148 3.50 -10.38 -2.80
C PHE A 148 3.87 -11.08 -4.11
N PHE A 149 2.96 -11.84 -4.69
CA PHE A 149 3.21 -12.58 -5.95
C PHE A 149 3.53 -11.65 -7.12
N ARG A 150 2.79 -10.52 -7.24
CA ARG A 150 3.07 -9.52 -8.29
C ARG A 150 4.42 -8.84 -8.10
N SER A 151 4.76 -8.47 -6.86
CA SER A 151 6.05 -7.86 -6.52
C SER A 151 7.20 -8.82 -6.78
N ALA A 152 7.10 -10.08 -6.31
CA ALA A 152 8.07 -11.13 -6.55
C ALA A 152 8.27 -11.41 -8.04
N TRP A 153 7.19 -11.57 -8.80
CA TRP A 153 7.23 -11.79 -10.24
C TRP A 153 7.92 -10.64 -10.99
N SER A 154 7.59 -9.39 -10.62
CA SER A 154 8.22 -8.22 -11.22
C SER A 154 9.71 -8.13 -10.93
N ALA A 155 10.15 -8.51 -9.72
CA ALA A 155 11.56 -8.52 -9.34
C ALA A 155 12.34 -9.59 -10.10
N VAL A 156 11.84 -10.82 -10.11
CA VAL A 156 12.47 -11.96 -10.82
C VAL A 156 12.59 -11.69 -12.32
N ARG A 157 11.53 -11.12 -12.93
CA ARG A 157 11.54 -10.79 -14.36
C ARG A 157 12.59 -9.73 -14.73
N LYS A 158 12.98 -8.89 -13.77
CA LYS A 158 14.04 -7.88 -13.94
C LYS A 158 15.41 -8.37 -13.50
N GLY A 159 15.57 -9.67 -13.19
CA GLY A 159 16.80 -10.26 -12.69
C GLY A 159 17.23 -9.75 -11.30
N ARG A 160 16.30 -9.26 -10.51
CA ARG A 160 16.52 -8.77 -9.15
C ARG A 160 15.75 -9.64 -8.16
N THR A 161 16.26 -9.74 -6.94
CA THR A 161 15.56 -10.38 -5.82
C THR A 161 15.12 -9.31 -4.81
N ASN A 162 13.91 -9.44 -4.31
CA ASN A 162 13.40 -8.67 -3.18
C ASN A 162 12.90 -9.63 -2.09
N MET A 163 12.53 -9.11 -0.92
CA MET A 163 12.04 -9.94 0.19
C MET A 163 10.72 -10.66 -0.15
N ASP A 164 9.97 -10.20 -1.15
CA ASP A 164 8.70 -10.83 -1.55
C ASP A 164 8.94 -12.15 -2.32
N VAL A 165 10.11 -12.35 -2.92
CA VAL A 165 10.43 -13.58 -3.67
C VAL A 165 10.49 -14.81 -2.74
N PRO A 166 11.33 -14.85 -1.69
CA PRO A 166 11.37 -15.99 -0.78
C PRO A 166 10.04 -16.19 -0.03
N ILE A 167 9.33 -15.13 0.32
CA ILE A 167 8.01 -15.19 0.94
C ILE A 167 7.01 -15.88 0.00
N SER A 168 6.95 -15.47 -1.26
CA SER A 168 6.03 -16.05 -2.25
C SER A 168 6.31 -17.52 -2.49
N ILE A 169 7.59 -17.89 -2.60
CA ILE A 169 8.00 -19.30 -2.75
C ILE A 169 7.58 -20.10 -1.52
N GLY A 170 7.88 -19.61 -0.32
CA GLY A 170 7.54 -20.28 0.93
C GLY A 170 6.04 -20.52 1.09
N VAL A 171 5.21 -19.49 0.87
CA VAL A 171 3.75 -19.60 0.98
C VAL A 171 3.20 -20.59 -0.06
N LEU A 172 3.66 -20.51 -1.31
CA LEU A 172 3.21 -21.43 -2.36
C LEU A 172 3.64 -22.87 -2.07
N LEU A 173 4.86 -23.09 -1.59
CA LEU A 173 5.39 -24.42 -1.28
C LEU A 173 4.65 -25.04 -0.10
N VAL A 174 4.43 -24.30 0.99
CA VAL A 174 3.66 -24.79 2.15
C VAL A 174 2.22 -25.09 1.75
N THR A 175 1.59 -24.22 0.95
CA THR A 175 0.23 -24.44 0.47
C THR A 175 0.13 -25.69 -0.42
N ALA A 176 1.10 -25.89 -1.33
CA ALA A 176 1.14 -27.06 -2.21
C ALA A 176 1.39 -28.36 -1.42
N LEU A 177 2.31 -28.32 -0.45
CA LEU A 177 2.58 -29.46 0.43
C LEU A 177 1.34 -29.82 1.26
N SER A 178 0.68 -28.82 1.85
CA SER A 178 -0.54 -29.02 2.63
C SER A 178 -1.70 -29.58 1.79
N LEU A 179 -1.79 -29.13 0.53
CA LEU A 179 -2.78 -29.68 -0.40
C LEU A 179 -2.48 -31.14 -0.75
N TYR A 180 -1.21 -31.49 -0.98
CA TYR A 180 -0.80 -32.86 -1.21
C TYR A 180 -1.15 -33.74 -0.01
N GLU A 181 -0.83 -33.33 1.22
CA GLU A 181 -1.16 -34.03 2.45
C GLU A 181 -2.68 -34.21 2.64
N ALA A 182 -3.46 -33.15 2.37
CA ALA A 182 -4.92 -33.22 2.48
C ALA A 182 -5.55 -34.19 1.46
N LEU A 183 -4.97 -34.30 0.25
CA LEU A 183 -5.47 -35.22 -0.79
C LEU A 183 -5.04 -36.67 -0.58
N THR A 184 -3.92 -36.90 0.12
CA THR A 184 -3.37 -38.23 0.40
C THR A 184 -3.75 -38.73 1.79
N SER A 185 -4.67 -38.07 2.49
CA SER A 185 -5.07 -38.36 3.89
C SER A 185 -3.87 -38.36 4.85
N GLY A 186 -2.88 -37.55 4.58
CA GLY A 186 -1.68 -37.38 5.39
C GLY A 186 -1.98 -36.78 6.76
N PRO A 187 -1.09 -37.02 7.75
CA PRO A 187 -1.31 -36.61 9.13
C PRO A 187 -1.17 -35.08 9.36
N HIS A 188 -0.48 -34.33 8.48
CA HIS A 188 -0.05 -32.99 8.74
C HIS A 188 -0.33 -32.03 7.57
N ALA A 189 -1.43 -31.28 7.63
CA ALA A 189 -1.68 -30.16 6.72
C ALA A 189 -1.39 -28.84 7.44
N TYR A 190 -0.58 -27.97 6.83
CA TYR A 190 -0.08 -26.69 7.40
C TYR A 190 -0.75 -25.47 6.77
N PHE A 191 -2.02 -25.55 6.44
CA PHE A 191 -2.78 -24.42 5.85
C PHE A 191 -2.87 -23.22 6.80
N ASP A 192 -2.99 -23.48 8.11
CA ASP A 192 -2.99 -22.48 9.16
C ASP A 192 -1.70 -21.65 9.16
N GLY A 193 -0.55 -22.30 9.08
CA GLY A 193 0.75 -21.64 9.01
C GLY A 193 0.88 -20.75 7.78
N ALA A 194 0.44 -21.22 6.60
CA ALA A 194 0.49 -20.45 5.36
C ALA A 194 -0.37 -19.18 5.41
N VAL A 195 -1.63 -19.33 5.87
CA VAL A 195 -2.58 -18.20 5.94
C VAL A 195 -2.21 -17.21 7.04
N MET A 196 -1.74 -17.70 8.19
CA MET A 196 -1.31 -16.88 9.32
C MET A 196 -0.06 -16.07 8.98
N LEU A 197 0.94 -16.70 8.33
CA LEU A 197 2.12 -15.99 7.84
C LEU A 197 1.72 -14.87 6.87
N LEU A 198 0.84 -15.17 5.92
CA LEU A 198 0.35 -14.19 4.95
C LEU A 198 -0.39 -13.03 5.63
N PHE A 199 -1.22 -13.32 6.64
CA PHE A 199 -1.92 -12.31 7.42
C PHE A 199 -0.95 -11.36 8.12
N PHE A 200 0.04 -11.87 8.85
CA PHE A 200 1.02 -11.01 9.55
C PHE A 200 1.86 -10.15 8.58
N LEU A 201 2.24 -10.71 7.44
CA LEU A 201 2.97 -9.97 6.41
C LEU A 201 2.11 -8.84 5.81
N LEU A 202 0.81 -9.08 5.60
CA LEU A 202 -0.12 -8.04 5.14
C LEU A 202 -0.33 -6.96 6.20
N VAL A 203 -0.46 -7.32 7.48
CA VAL A 203 -0.53 -6.36 8.59
C VAL A 203 0.72 -5.46 8.59
N GLY A 204 1.92 -6.05 8.48
CA GLY A 204 3.17 -5.29 8.38
C GLY A 204 3.15 -4.31 7.20
N ARG A 205 2.69 -4.76 6.04
CA ARG A 205 2.62 -3.93 4.82
C ARG A 205 1.57 -2.81 4.92
N VAL A 206 0.45 -3.05 5.59
CA VAL A 206 -0.55 -2.00 5.89
C VAL A 206 0.03 -0.97 6.85
N LEU A 207 0.71 -1.38 7.92
CA LEU A 207 1.36 -0.46 8.85
C LEU A 207 2.42 0.40 8.15
N ASP A 208 3.25 -0.21 7.30
CA ASP A 208 4.26 0.51 6.50
C ASP A 208 3.61 1.52 5.53
N SER A 209 2.44 1.22 4.97
CA SER A 209 1.72 2.13 4.08
C SER A 209 1.06 3.31 4.77
N VAL A 210 0.87 3.26 6.10
CA VAL A 210 0.22 4.31 6.92
C VAL A 210 1.24 5.20 7.62
N MET A 211 2.46 4.71 7.85
CA MET A 211 3.57 5.47 8.41
C MET A 211 4.30 6.30 7.35
#